data_076c23869e8d4389bbbc4ea7d5da1f63
#
_entry.id   076c23869e8d4389bbbc4ea7d5da1f63
#
_cell.length_a   1.000
_cell.length_b   1.000
_cell.length_c   1.000
_cell.angle_alpha   90.00
_cell.angle_beta   90.00
_cell.angle_gamma   90.00
#
_symmetry.space_group_name_H-M   'P 1'
#
loop_
_entity.id
_entity.type
_entity.pdbx_description
1 polymer ?
#
loop_
_entity_poly.entity_id
_entity_poly.type
_entity_poly.pdbx_seq_one_letter_code
_entity_poly.pdbx_strand_id
1 'polypeptide(L)'
;MRTFLIFALVVGMFTAALAHAEPRRLNKPVVCESTEKVFRTMVEEVGETPQWRGSTPEQGTSTVLTVNTKTGAWTLIEYTSVMACVIGVGENSSSAWGVPT
;
A
#
# COMPACT_ATOMS: atom_id res chain seq x y z
N MET A 1 -28.64 -42.25 6.89
CA MET A 1 -29.36 -41.13 6.29
C MET A 1 -29.20 -39.81 7.05
N ARG A 2 -29.37 -39.79 8.36
CA ARG A 2 -29.20 -38.53 9.15
C ARG A 2 -27.81 -37.92 9.06
N THR A 3 -26.75 -38.74 9.04
CA THR A 3 -25.38 -38.31 8.93
C THR A 3 -25.09 -37.64 7.57
N PHE A 4 -25.73 -38.08 6.52
CA PHE A 4 -25.59 -37.53 5.16
C PHE A 4 -26.17 -36.12 5.03
N LEU A 5 -27.34 -35.89 5.66
CA LEU A 5 -28.00 -34.57 5.63
C LEU A 5 -27.21 -33.49 6.38
N ILE A 6 -26.62 -33.86 7.53
CA ILE A 6 -25.81 -32.94 8.32
C ILE A 6 -24.53 -32.55 7.53
N PHE A 7 -23.91 -33.49 6.81
CA PHE A 7 -22.73 -33.26 6.01
C PHE A 7 -22.99 -32.30 4.83
N ALA A 8 -24.13 -32.45 4.17
CA ALA A 8 -24.54 -31.57 3.08
C ALA A 8 -24.81 -30.13 3.54
N LEU A 9 -25.36 -29.94 4.73
CA LEU A 9 -25.61 -28.63 5.30
C LEU A 9 -24.30 -27.88 5.64
N VAL A 10 -23.31 -28.58 6.19
CA VAL A 10 -22.00 -27.98 6.51
C VAL A 10 -21.27 -27.52 5.25
N VAL A 11 -21.28 -28.32 4.20
CA VAL A 11 -20.65 -27.97 2.90
C VAL A 11 -21.36 -26.77 2.28
N GLY A 12 -22.68 -26.70 2.34
CA GLY A 12 -23.45 -25.56 1.82
C GLY A 12 -23.16 -24.25 2.54
N MET A 13 -23.01 -24.27 3.86
CA MET A 13 -22.64 -23.09 4.64
C MET A 13 -21.23 -22.59 4.31
N PHE A 14 -20.29 -23.48 4.09
CA PHE A 14 -18.91 -23.13 3.74
C PHE A 14 -18.83 -22.45 2.38
N THR A 15 -19.57 -22.92 1.39
CA THR A 15 -19.63 -22.35 0.04
C THR A 15 -20.26 -20.96 0.06
N ALA A 16 -21.30 -20.74 0.86
CA ALA A 16 -21.95 -19.44 0.99
C ALA A 16 -21.02 -18.38 1.61
N ALA A 17 -20.19 -18.76 2.59
CA ALA A 17 -19.22 -17.85 3.21
C ALA A 17 -18.15 -17.37 2.22
N LEU A 18 -17.70 -18.22 1.28
CA LEU A 18 -16.71 -17.86 0.27
C LEU A 18 -17.29 -16.94 -0.82
N ALA A 19 -18.61 -16.99 -1.07
CA ALA A 19 -19.26 -16.19 -2.10
C ALA A 19 -19.33 -14.69 -1.77
N HIS A 20 -19.02 -14.28 -0.53
CA HIS A 20 -19.07 -12.88 -0.11
C HIS A 20 -17.75 -12.11 -0.31
N ALA A 21 -16.67 -12.76 -0.75
CA ALA A 21 -15.36 -12.15 -0.94
C ALA A 21 -15.23 -11.56 -2.36
N GLU A 22 -15.97 -10.48 -2.65
CA GLU A 22 -15.89 -9.79 -3.94
C GLU A 22 -15.01 -8.54 -3.84
N PRO A 23 -14.17 -8.28 -4.86
CA PRO A 23 -13.36 -7.05 -4.88
C PRO A 23 -14.24 -5.82 -5.06
N ARG A 24 -13.88 -4.73 -4.39
CA ARG A 24 -14.59 -3.46 -4.47
C ARG A 24 -13.63 -2.35 -4.89
N ARG A 25 -14.13 -1.40 -5.66
CA ARG A 25 -13.41 -0.16 -5.95
C ARG A 25 -13.72 0.86 -4.87
N LEU A 26 -12.68 1.43 -4.29
CA LEU A 26 -12.80 2.48 -3.27
C LEU A 26 -12.09 3.74 -3.76
N ASN A 27 -12.68 4.89 -3.48
CA ASN A 27 -12.03 6.18 -3.72
C ASN A 27 -11.23 6.56 -2.49
N LYS A 28 -9.93 6.81 -2.68
CA LYS A 28 -9.04 7.25 -1.62
C LYS A 28 -8.52 8.65 -1.95
N PRO A 29 -8.80 9.67 -1.14
CA PRO A 29 -8.24 11.00 -1.38
C PRO A 29 -6.73 10.96 -1.20
N VAL A 30 -6.00 11.65 -2.10
CA VAL A 30 -4.55 11.76 -2.05
C VAL A 30 -4.15 13.22 -2.14
N VAL A 31 -2.99 13.55 -1.53
CA VAL A 31 -2.43 14.90 -1.58
C VAL A 31 -1.36 14.93 -2.66
N CYS A 32 -1.52 15.84 -3.64
CA CYS A 32 -0.59 16.01 -4.74
C CYS A 32 -0.01 17.41 -4.74
N GLU A 33 1.29 17.53 -4.96
CA GLU A 33 2.00 18.79 -5.12
C GLU A 33 3.11 18.62 -6.14
N SER A 34 3.89 19.69 -6.40
CA SER A 34 5.03 19.57 -7.30
C SER A 34 6.01 18.53 -6.78
N THR A 35 6.60 17.76 -7.69
CA THR A 35 7.53 16.68 -7.33
C THR A 35 8.72 17.21 -6.55
N GLU A 36 9.27 18.34 -6.96
CA GLU A 36 10.38 18.98 -6.26
C GLU A 36 10.03 19.31 -4.81
N LYS A 37 8.85 19.88 -4.58
CA LYS A 37 8.41 20.27 -3.24
C LYS A 37 8.18 19.05 -2.34
N VAL A 38 7.54 18.00 -2.87
CA VAL A 38 7.28 16.79 -2.09
C VAL A 38 8.58 16.14 -1.64
N PHE A 39 9.52 15.94 -2.54
CA PHE A 39 10.79 15.28 -2.18
C PHE A 39 11.65 16.15 -1.26
N ARG A 40 11.67 17.45 -1.46
CA ARG A 40 12.37 18.35 -0.55
C ARG A 40 11.78 18.28 0.86
N THR A 41 10.46 18.30 0.98
CA THR A 41 9.77 18.19 2.26
C THR A 41 10.09 16.85 2.96
N MET A 42 10.12 15.74 2.22
CA MET A 42 10.44 14.43 2.78
C MET A 42 11.84 14.42 3.39
N VAL A 43 12.83 14.95 2.68
CA VAL A 43 14.21 14.94 3.13
C VAL A 43 14.44 15.97 4.24
N GLU A 44 14.02 17.23 4.05
CA GLU A 44 14.38 18.34 4.94
C GLU A 44 13.49 18.44 6.18
N GLU A 45 12.20 18.15 6.07
CA GLU A 45 11.26 18.34 7.16
C GLU A 45 10.84 17.03 7.85
N VAL A 46 10.68 15.96 7.09
CA VAL A 46 10.21 14.68 7.61
C VAL A 46 11.36 13.73 7.95
N GLY A 47 12.51 13.91 7.31
CA GLY A 47 13.68 13.08 7.54
C GLY A 47 13.60 11.70 6.92
N GLU A 48 12.78 11.55 5.89
CA GLU A 48 12.64 10.28 5.16
C GLU A 48 13.49 10.30 3.89
N THR A 49 14.11 9.17 3.61
CA THR A 49 14.93 8.98 2.41
C THR A 49 14.39 7.82 1.57
N PRO A 50 14.60 7.87 0.24
CA PRO A 50 14.16 6.79 -0.64
C PRO A 50 14.82 5.45 -0.27
N GLN A 51 14.00 4.40 -0.14
CA GLN A 51 14.46 3.04 0.14
C GLN A 51 14.14 2.08 -0.99
N TRP A 52 13.10 2.36 -1.75
CA TRP A 52 12.67 1.52 -2.86
C TRP A 52 12.03 2.40 -3.93
N ARG A 53 12.23 2.01 -5.20
CA ARG A 53 11.61 2.66 -6.34
C ARG A 53 11.17 1.63 -7.37
N GLY A 54 10.00 1.85 -7.94
CA GLY A 54 9.50 1.09 -9.08
C GLY A 54 8.90 2.01 -10.12
N SER A 55 8.79 1.53 -11.34
CA SER A 55 8.20 2.27 -12.45
C SER A 55 6.98 1.56 -12.98
N THR A 56 6.00 2.35 -13.42
CA THR A 56 4.82 1.87 -14.12
C THR A 56 4.80 2.51 -15.51
N PRO A 57 5.54 1.94 -16.48
CA PRO A 57 5.71 2.57 -17.80
C PRO A 57 4.39 2.80 -18.54
N GLU A 58 3.42 1.92 -18.36
CA GLU A 58 2.10 2.03 -19.00
C GLU A 58 1.34 3.27 -18.56
N GLN A 59 1.55 3.72 -17.33
CA GLN A 59 0.93 4.91 -16.76
C GLN A 59 1.84 6.13 -16.81
N GLY A 60 3.11 5.96 -17.18
CA GLY A 60 4.09 7.03 -17.20
C GLY A 60 4.45 7.54 -15.81
N THR A 61 4.28 6.72 -14.77
CA THR A 61 4.57 7.11 -13.40
C THR A 61 5.65 6.25 -12.77
N SER A 62 6.22 6.74 -11.68
CA SER A 62 7.12 6.00 -10.81
C SER A 62 6.56 6.02 -9.39
N THR A 63 6.90 5.01 -8.62
CA THR A 63 6.51 4.90 -7.22
C THR A 63 7.76 4.78 -6.37
N VAL A 64 7.81 5.51 -5.28
CA VAL A 64 8.94 5.48 -4.35
C VAL A 64 8.41 5.30 -2.92
N LEU A 65 9.13 4.48 -2.16
CA LEU A 65 8.93 4.34 -0.73
C LEU A 65 10.04 5.11 -0.03
N THR A 66 9.68 6.13 0.73
CA THR A 66 10.61 6.86 1.60
C THR A 66 10.43 6.38 3.04
N VAL A 67 11.53 6.32 3.77
CA VAL A 67 11.54 5.81 5.15
C VAL A 67 12.46 6.66 6.02
N ASN A 68 12.01 6.96 7.23
CA ASN A 68 12.87 7.43 8.29
C ASN A 68 13.43 6.19 9.00
N THR A 69 14.68 5.87 8.77
CA THR A 69 15.30 4.65 9.31
C THR A 69 15.47 4.67 10.82
N LYS A 70 15.36 5.82 11.45
CA LYS A 70 15.45 5.95 12.90
C LYS A 70 14.13 5.65 13.60
N THR A 71 13.01 6.07 12.98
CA THR A 71 11.69 5.98 13.59
C THR A 71 10.81 4.90 12.97
N GLY A 72 11.12 4.48 11.74
CA GLY A 72 10.28 3.54 10.99
C GLY A 72 9.09 4.20 10.29
N ALA A 73 8.95 5.51 10.35
CA ALA A 73 7.92 6.23 9.61
C ALA A 73 8.20 6.12 8.10
N TRP A 74 7.14 5.95 7.31
CA TRP A 74 7.29 5.76 5.87
C TRP A 74 6.20 6.47 5.09
N THR A 75 6.51 6.77 3.82
CA THR A 75 5.59 7.41 2.88
C THR A 75 5.73 6.76 1.52
N LEU A 76 4.61 6.39 0.91
CA LEU A 76 4.57 5.87 -0.44
C LEU A 76 4.09 6.98 -1.38
N ILE A 77 4.90 7.29 -2.40
CA ILE A 77 4.69 8.42 -3.29
C ILE A 77 4.65 7.92 -4.74
N GLU A 78 3.60 8.27 -5.47
CA GLU A 78 3.50 8.07 -6.91
C GLU A 78 3.77 9.40 -7.59
N TYR A 79 4.67 9.42 -8.58
CA TYR A 79 5.13 10.69 -9.15
C TYR A 79 5.50 10.61 -10.62
N THR A 80 5.47 11.77 -11.24
CA THR A 80 6.08 12.07 -12.54
C THR A 80 7.19 13.10 -12.33
N SER A 81 7.80 13.63 -13.40
CA SER A 81 8.76 14.72 -13.27
C SER A 81 8.14 16.02 -12.74
N VAL A 82 6.83 16.18 -12.83
CA VAL A 82 6.12 17.44 -12.54
C VAL A 82 5.31 17.36 -11.25
N MET A 83 4.60 16.27 -11.03
CA MET A 83 3.63 16.12 -9.94
C MET A 83 3.90 14.87 -9.13
N ALA A 84 3.78 14.96 -7.82
CA ALA A 84 3.91 13.83 -6.91
C ALA A 84 2.71 13.78 -5.97
N CYS A 85 2.19 12.58 -5.75
CA CYS A 85 1.03 12.33 -4.89
C CYS A 85 1.42 11.37 -3.77
N VAL A 86 1.10 11.74 -2.54
CA VAL A 86 1.26 10.86 -1.39
C VAL A 86 0.09 9.88 -1.37
N ILE A 87 0.37 8.61 -1.61
CA ILE A 87 -0.66 7.56 -1.70
C ILE A 87 -0.73 6.67 -0.47
N GLY A 88 0.24 6.75 0.42
CA GLY A 88 0.22 6.03 1.68
C GLY A 88 1.23 6.58 2.66
N VAL A 89 0.88 6.56 3.93
CA VAL A 89 1.78 6.92 5.04
C VAL A 89 1.58 5.94 6.17
N GLY A 90 2.60 5.71 6.97
CA GLY A 90 2.49 4.81 8.09
C GLY A 90 3.72 4.84 9.00
N GLU A 91 3.77 3.89 9.89
CA GLU A 91 4.83 3.74 10.87
C GLU A 91 5.30 2.27 10.90
N ASN A 92 6.31 2.00 11.69
CA ASN A 92 6.81 0.65 11.94
C ASN A 92 7.25 -0.08 10.65
N SER A 93 7.95 0.64 9.77
CA SER A 93 8.50 0.05 8.56
C SER A 93 9.54 -1.02 8.91
N SER A 94 9.45 -2.15 8.24
CA SER A 94 10.46 -3.21 8.30
C SER A 94 10.54 -3.88 6.92
N SER A 95 11.68 -4.51 6.63
CA SER A 95 11.79 -5.27 5.39
C SER A 95 10.92 -6.53 5.45
N ALA A 96 10.57 -7.08 4.29
CA ALA A 96 9.82 -8.33 4.18
C ALA A 96 10.53 -9.51 4.86
N TRP A 97 11.84 -9.37 5.13
CA TRP A 97 12.67 -10.38 5.77
C TRP A 97 12.86 -10.13 7.26
N GLY A 98 12.13 -9.16 7.84
CA GLY A 98 12.22 -8.82 9.25
C GLY A 98 13.38 -7.92 9.63
N VAL A 99 14.16 -7.43 8.68
CA VAL A 99 15.25 -6.46 8.94
C VAL A 99 14.65 -5.05 8.94
N PRO A 100 14.85 -4.24 10.00
CA PRO A 100 14.37 -2.86 10.02
C PRO A 100 14.98 -2.03 8.90
N THR A 101 14.16 -1.18 8.29
CA THR A 101 14.59 -0.27 7.22
C THR A 101 14.82 1.16 7.72
#